data_8ab02e4b244c1ba51ea11a96c4fe627c
#
_entry.id   8ab02e4b244c1ba51ea11a96c4fe627c
#
_cell.length_a   1.000
_cell.length_b   1.000
_cell.length_c   1.000
_cell.angle_alpha   90.00
_cell.angle_beta   90.00
_cell.angle_gamma   90.00
#
_symmetry.space_group_name_H-M   'P 1'
#
loop_
_entity.id
_entity.type
_entity.pdbx_description
1 polymer ?
#
loop_
_entity_poly.entity_id
_entity_poly.type
_entity_poly.pdbx_seq_one_letter_code
_entity_poly.pdbx_strand_id
1 'polypeptide(L)'
;DLEDSLIHGLFQTISIATTTGFTTQDFSVWPLFLPVLLLMLSFMGGCVGSTGGGMKAMRILLIFRQGMRELRQLLHPNAVIPLKLDARRVQTEVISAVWSFFAVYMFCFVLIWLALLATGLDFISAFSAVVATMNNLGPGLGDVAAHYAAVSESGKLILCLAMLMGRLEVFTLLVLLTPAFWRH
;
A
#
# COMPACT_ATOMS: atom_id res chain seq x y z
N ASP A 1 4.06 -7.40 -30.82
CA ASP A 1 5.39 -6.88 -31.15
C ASP A 1 6.13 -6.46 -29.88
N LEU A 2 7.49 -6.56 -29.93
CA LEU A 2 8.32 -6.29 -28.75
C LEU A 2 8.22 -4.81 -28.32
N GLU A 3 8.06 -3.92 -29.28
CA GLU A 3 7.88 -2.47 -29.06
C GLU A 3 6.58 -2.18 -28.32
N ASP A 4 5.46 -2.73 -28.75
CA ASP A 4 4.16 -2.57 -28.08
C ASP A 4 4.20 -3.13 -26.65
N SER A 5 4.84 -4.30 -26.45
CA SER A 5 4.98 -4.90 -25.14
C SER A 5 5.82 -4.04 -24.19
N LEU A 6 6.86 -3.39 -24.69
CA LEU A 6 7.68 -2.45 -23.91
C LEU A 6 6.90 -1.19 -23.55
N ILE A 7 6.17 -0.60 -24.52
CA ILE A 7 5.39 0.62 -24.29
C ILE A 7 4.31 0.36 -23.23
N HIS A 8 3.50 -0.69 -23.42
CA HIS A 8 2.46 -1.03 -22.46
C HIS A 8 3.02 -1.44 -21.09
N GLY A 9 4.12 -2.20 -21.06
CA GLY A 9 4.77 -2.60 -19.82
C GLY A 9 5.32 -1.42 -19.02
N LEU A 10 6.02 -0.48 -19.68
CA LEU A 10 6.52 0.74 -19.05
C LEU A 10 5.38 1.64 -18.57
N PHE A 11 4.36 1.85 -19.40
CA PHE A 11 3.21 2.68 -19.04
C PHE A 11 2.50 2.14 -17.80
N GLN A 12 2.17 0.85 -17.78
CA GLN A 12 1.50 0.20 -16.64
C GLN A 12 2.35 0.27 -15.39
N THR A 13 3.65 -0.02 -15.50
CA THR A 13 4.55 0.02 -14.35
C THR A 13 4.64 1.43 -13.74
N ILE A 14 4.80 2.46 -14.57
CA ILE A 14 4.85 3.86 -14.12
C ILE A 14 3.51 4.27 -13.51
N SER A 15 2.40 4.00 -14.19
CA SER A 15 1.06 4.37 -13.73
C SER A 15 0.72 3.74 -12.38
N ILE A 16 1.05 2.47 -12.20
CA ILE A 16 0.77 1.73 -10.96
C ILE A 16 1.75 2.11 -9.85
N ALA A 17 3.04 2.23 -10.14
CA ALA A 17 4.04 2.61 -9.14
C ALA A 17 3.84 4.05 -8.62
N THR A 18 3.34 4.96 -9.46
CA THR A 18 3.01 6.34 -9.06
C THR A 18 1.59 6.49 -8.51
N THR A 19 0.82 5.40 -8.46
CA THR A 19 -0.60 5.40 -8.07
C THR A 19 -1.46 6.35 -8.92
N THR A 20 -1.14 6.49 -10.21
CA THR A 20 -1.91 7.30 -11.17
C THR A 20 -3.19 6.57 -11.62
N GLY A 21 -3.12 5.25 -11.83
CA GLY A 21 -4.27 4.38 -12.08
C GLY A 21 -4.80 4.34 -13.51
N PHE A 22 -4.18 5.02 -14.47
CA PHE A 22 -4.52 4.85 -15.87
C PHE A 22 -3.98 3.54 -16.43
N THR A 23 -4.78 2.87 -17.24
CA THR A 23 -4.42 1.61 -17.90
C THR A 23 -4.55 1.73 -19.40
N THR A 24 -3.57 1.23 -20.15
CA THR A 24 -3.61 1.17 -21.62
C THR A 24 -4.12 -0.18 -22.12
N GLN A 25 -3.97 -1.20 -21.30
CA GLN A 25 -4.45 -2.56 -21.56
C GLN A 25 -4.88 -3.21 -20.25
N ASP A 26 -5.71 -4.24 -20.36
CA ASP A 26 -6.05 -5.06 -19.20
C ASP A 26 -4.85 -5.91 -18.77
N PHE A 27 -4.20 -5.50 -17.70
CA PHE A 27 -3.06 -6.21 -17.14
C PHE A 27 -3.45 -7.47 -16.35
N SER A 28 -4.73 -7.72 -16.12
CA SER A 28 -5.21 -8.93 -15.45
C SER A 28 -4.98 -10.19 -16.29
N VAL A 29 -4.90 -10.05 -17.62
CA VAL A 29 -4.62 -11.14 -18.56
C VAL A 29 -3.13 -11.45 -18.73
N TRP A 30 -2.26 -10.66 -18.13
CA TRP A 30 -0.81 -10.89 -18.18
C TRP A 30 -0.41 -12.14 -17.36
N PRO A 31 0.81 -12.71 -17.57
CA PRO A 31 1.25 -13.86 -16.79
C PRO A 31 1.06 -13.64 -15.29
N LEU A 32 0.54 -14.65 -14.60
CA LEU A 32 0.00 -14.61 -13.23
C LEU A 32 0.82 -13.81 -12.19
N PHE A 33 2.13 -13.80 -12.30
CA PHE A 33 2.97 -13.07 -11.33
C PHE A 33 3.06 -11.58 -11.61
N LEU A 34 2.92 -11.13 -12.88
CA LEU A 34 3.06 -9.73 -13.25
C LEU A 34 1.95 -8.84 -12.67
N PRO A 35 0.65 -9.19 -12.75
CA PRO A 35 -0.41 -8.42 -12.10
C PRO A 35 -0.19 -8.26 -10.59
N VAL A 36 0.22 -9.34 -9.92
CA VAL A 36 0.50 -9.30 -8.48
C VAL A 36 1.72 -8.44 -8.18
N LEU A 37 2.79 -8.55 -8.98
CA LEU A 37 3.98 -7.72 -8.87
C LEU A 37 3.63 -6.23 -9.03
N LEU A 38 2.83 -5.88 -10.03
CA LEU A 38 2.37 -4.52 -10.25
C LEU A 38 1.56 -4.00 -9.05
N LEU A 39 0.64 -4.79 -8.51
CA LEU A 39 -0.09 -4.42 -7.29
C LEU A 39 0.85 -4.23 -6.09
N MET A 40 1.89 -5.06 -5.96
CA MET A 40 2.89 -4.88 -4.90
C MET A 40 3.69 -3.58 -5.09
N LEU A 41 3.99 -3.18 -6.32
CA LEU A 41 4.65 -1.90 -6.61
C LEU A 41 3.80 -0.70 -6.18
N SER A 42 2.47 -0.80 -6.21
CA SER A 42 1.58 0.27 -5.77
C SER A 42 1.76 0.65 -4.29
N PHE A 43 2.22 -0.28 -3.43
CA PHE A 43 2.53 0.02 -2.03
C PHE A 43 3.71 0.96 -1.87
N MET A 44 4.64 0.99 -2.83
CA MET A 44 5.78 1.92 -2.79
C MET A 44 5.32 3.37 -2.92
N GLY A 45 4.23 3.60 -3.68
CA GLY A 45 3.60 4.90 -3.84
C GLY A 45 4.56 5.99 -4.29
N GLY A 46 4.16 7.23 -4.08
CA GLY A 46 4.98 8.39 -4.41
C GLY A 46 6.04 8.74 -3.37
N CYS A 47 6.82 9.79 -3.67
CA CYS A 47 7.82 10.35 -2.76
C CYS A 47 7.19 10.96 -1.51
N VAL A 48 8.02 11.21 -0.49
CA VAL A 48 7.59 11.95 0.71
C VAL A 48 7.08 13.34 0.32
N GLY A 49 5.91 13.70 0.83
CA GLY A 49 5.25 14.97 0.47
C GLY A 49 4.44 14.94 -0.82
N SER A 50 4.47 13.85 -1.60
CA SER A 50 3.56 13.69 -2.74
C SER A 50 2.14 13.35 -2.27
N THR A 51 1.15 13.68 -3.13
CA THR A 51 -0.25 13.35 -2.90
C THR A 51 -0.59 11.90 -3.22
N GLY A 52 0.36 11.08 -3.68
CA GLY A 52 0.16 9.65 -3.98
C GLY A 52 -0.26 8.85 -2.75
N GLY A 53 -1.07 7.81 -2.95
CA GLY A 53 -1.46 6.85 -1.93
C GLY A 53 -0.31 5.90 -1.53
N GLY A 54 -0.64 4.84 -0.79
CA GLY A 54 0.31 3.82 -0.36
C GLY A 54 1.20 4.23 0.82
N MET A 55 2.14 3.36 1.18
CA MET A 55 3.03 3.53 2.34
C MET A 55 4.14 4.55 2.15
N LYS A 56 4.35 5.04 0.93
CA LYS A 56 5.46 5.90 0.47
C LYS A 56 6.84 5.23 0.53
N ALA A 57 7.63 5.43 -0.53
CA ALA A 57 8.93 4.79 -0.75
C ALA A 57 9.90 4.95 0.44
N MET A 58 9.89 6.11 1.10
CA MET A 58 10.78 6.39 2.24
C MET A 58 10.49 5.48 3.44
N ARG A 59 9.20 5.23 3.75
CA ARG A 59 8.83 4.34 4.87
C ARG A 59 9.25 2.90 4.59
N ILE A 60 9.03 2.42 3.35
CA ILE A 60 9.45 1.08 2.92
C ILE A 60 10.97 0.95 3.02
N LEU A 61 11.73 1.94 2.56
CA LEU A 61 13.18 1.94 2.66
C LEU A 61 13.66 1.89 4.12
N LEU A 62 13.02 2.64 5.02
CA LEU A 62 13.35 2.62 6.46
C LEU A 62 13.04 1.27 7.09
N ILE A 63 11.89 0.66 6.78
CA ILE A 63 11.51 -0.69 7.26
C ILE A 63 12.53 -1.71 6.79
N PHE A 64 12.90 -1.69 5.50
CA PHE A 64 13.89 -2.61 4.94
C PHE A 64 15.27 -2.45 5.59
N ARG A 65 15.76 -1.21 5.72
CA ARG A 65 17.05 -0.92 6.37
C ARG A 65 17.07 -1.30 7.84
N GLN A 66 15.94 -1.08 8.55
CA GLN A 66 15.80 -1.52 9.94
C GLN A 66 15.82 -3.04 10.03
N GLY A 67 15.09 -3.76 9.19
CA GLY A 67 15.13 -5.22 9.15
C GLY A 67 16.56 -5.76 8.92
N MET A 68 17.30 -5.17 7.98
CA MET A 68 18.70 -5.53 7.75
C MET A 68 19.61 -5.20 8.95
N ARG A 69 19.31 -4.13 9.68
CA ARG A 69 20.02 -3.79 10.91
C ARG A 69 19.78 -4.84 12.00
N GLU A 70 18.51 -5.23 12.20
CA GLU A 70 18.15 -6.27 13.20
C GLU A 70 18.83 -7.60 12.87
N LEU A 71 18.85 -8.03 11.61
CA LEU A 71 19.57 -9.24 11.20
C LEU A 71 21.07 -9.18 11.54
N ARG A 72 21.71 -8.02 11.28
CA ARG A 72 23.14 -7.83 11.64
C ARG A 72 23.35 -7.81 13.14
N GLN A 73 22.41 -7.27 13.90
CA GLN A 73 22.49 -7.19 15.36
C GLN A 73 22.33 -8.58 15.99
N LEU A 74 21.52 -9.47 15.39
CA LEU A 74 21.44 -10.89 15.81
C LEU A 74 22.77 -11.62 15.62
N LEU A 75 23.53 -11.31 14.57
CA LEU A 75 24.85 -11.89 14.34
C LEU A 75 25.93 -11.28 15.25
N HIS A 76 25.78 -10.00 15.62
CA HIS A 76 26.73 -9.27 16.45
C HIS A 76 25.99 -8.49 17.55
N PRO A 77 25.57 -9.15 18.65
CA PRO A 77 24.69 -8.56 19.67
C PRO A 77 25.23 -7.27 20.31
N ASN A 78 26.55 -7.14 20.43
CA ASN A 78 27.20 -6.00 21.06
C ASN A 78 27.52 -4.85 20.06
N ALA A 79 27.18 -5.00 18.78
CA ALA A 79 27.47 -4.00 17.78
C ALA A 79 26.45 -2.86 17.82
N VAL A 80 26.90 -1.64 18.01
CA VAL A 80 26.07 -0.43 17.88
C VAL A 80 26.01 -0.04 16.41
N ILE A 81 24.95 -0.44 15.72
CA ILE A 81 24.75 -0.18 14.29
C ILE A 81 23.79 1.00 14.12
N PRO A 82 24.26 2.23 13.87
CA PRO A 82 23.37 3.37 13.65
C PRO A 82 22.69 3.26 12.28
N LEU A 83 21.38 3.48 12.23
CA LEU A 83 20.65 3.60 10.98
C LEU A 83 20.93 4.99 10.39
N LYS A 84 21.48 5.02 9.18
CA LYS A 84 21.82 6.26 8.46
C LYS A 84 20.99 6.37 7.18
N LEU A 85 20.50 7.56 6.91
CA LEU A 85 19.88 7.96 5.65
C LEU A 85 20.65 9.19 5.14
N ASP A 86 21.25 9.11 3.96
CA ASP A 86 22.06 10.20 3.37
C ASP A 86 23.04 10.85 4.38
N ALA A 87 23.88 10.04 4.98
CA ALA A 87 24.87 10.43 5.99
C ALA A 87 24.30 10.96 7.33
N ARG A 88 23.00 11.17 7.48
CA ARG A 88 22.36 11.57 8.73
C ARG A 88 21.86 10.36 9.52
N ARG A 89 22.02 10.39 10.84
CA ARG A 89 21.45 9.39 11.74
C ARG A 89 19.93 9.58 11.79
N VAL A 90 19.19 8.48 11.61
CA VAL A 90 17.75 8.48 11.85
C VAL A 90 17.50 8.29 13.33
N GLN A 91 16.68 9.16 13.91
CA GLN A 91 16.28 9.08 15.31
C GLN A 91 15.45 7.81 15.57
N THR A 92 15.59 7.22 16.74
CA THR A 92 14.89 5.98 17.12
C THR A 92 13.37 6.18 17.13
N GLU A 93 12.91 7.37 17.50
CA GLU A 93 11.51 7.77 17.52
C GLU A 93 10.87 7.70 16.13
N VAL A 94 11.61 8.14 15.10
CA VAL A 94 11.13 8.06 13.70
C VAL A 94 10.99 6.60 13.25
N ILE A 95 11.96 5.76 13.64
CA ILE A 95 11.92 4.33 13.30
C ILE A 95 10.72 3.67 13.98
N SER A 96 10.51 3.94 15.26
CA SER A 96 9.37 3.43 16.02
C SER A 96 8.04 3.88 15.42
N ALA A 97 7.92 5.16 15.02
CA ALA A 97 6.72 5.70 14.38
C ALA A 97 6.43 5.00 13.04
N VAL A 98 7.46 4.72 12.23
CA VAL A 98 7.31 4.01 10.93
C VAL A 98 6.85 2.56 11.16
N TRP A 99 7.39 1.87 12.15
CA TRP A 99 6.95 0.50 12.50
C TRP A 99 5.52 0.47 13.02
N SER A 100 5.16 1.41 13.89
CA SER A 100 3.79 1.54 14.39
C SER A 100 2.80 1.82 13.23
N PHE A 101 3.19 2.70 12.30
CA PHE A 101 2.39 2.95 11.10
C PHE A 101 2.21 1.67 10.28
N PHE A 102 3.29 0.93 10.03
CA PHE A 102 3.23 -0.30 9.25
C PHE A 102 2.32 -1.34 9.91
N ALA A 103 2.46 -1.53 11.23
CA ALA A 103 1.63 -2.48 11.97
C ALA A 103 0.14 -2.13 11.88
N VAL A 104 -0.22 -0.85 12.09
CA VAL A 104 -1.62 -0.38 12.00
C VAL A 104 -2.14 -0.46 10.57
N TYR A 105 -1.32 -0.09 9.58
CA TYR A 105 -1.68 -0.18 8.17
C TYR A 105 -2.00 -1.64 7.77
N MET A 106 -1.15 -2.59 8.14
CA MET A 106 -1.37 -4.02 7.87
C MET A 106 -2.57 -4.57 8.61
N PHE A 107 -2.80 -4.16 9.85
CA PHE A 107 -3.97 -4.54 10.61
C PHE A 107 -5.27 -4.07 9.94
N CYS A 108 -5.33 -2.79 9.55
CA CYS A 108 -6.48 -2.24 8.82
C CYS A 108 -6.68 -2.93 7.46
N PHE A 109 -5.58 -3.21 6.74
CA PHE A 109 -5.62 -3.93 5.48
C PHE A 109 -6.29 -5.30 5.64
N VAL A 110 -5.84 -6.09 6.63
CA VAL A 110 -6.41 -7.42 6.89
C VAL A 110 -7.88 -7.33 7.30
N LEU A 111 -8.25 -6.38 8.17
CA LEU A 111 -9.64 -6.20 8.59
C LEU A 111 -10.56 -5.86 7.41
N ILE A 112 -10.16 -4.92 6.57
CA ILE A 112 -10.93 -4.50 5.38
C ILE A 112 -11.06 -5.67 4.41
N TRP A 113 -9.97 -6.41 4.19
CA TRP A 113 -9.99 -7.59 3.33
C TRP A 113 -10.94 -8.66 3.83
N LEU A 114 -10.88 -9.00 5.12
CA LEU A 114 -11.83 -9.96 5.72
C LEU A 114 -13.29 -9.47 5.63
N ALA A 115 -13.51 -8.17 5.84
CA ALA A 115 -14.83 -7.58 5.70
C ALA A 115 -15.37 -7.69 4.26
N LEU A 116 -14.53 -7.50 3.24
CA LEU A 116 -14.91 -7.69 1.84
C LEU A 116 -15.21 -9.15 1.50
N LEU A 117 -14.40 -10.08 1.99
CA LEU A 117 -14.68 -11.52 1.83
C LEU A 117 -16.03 -11.88 2.46
N ALA A 118 -16.39 -11.31 3.60
CA ALA A 118 -17.69 -11.50 4.23
C ALA A 118 -18.87 -10.95 3.40
N THR A 119 -18.62 -10.03 2.46
CA THR A 119 -19.64 -9.56 1.50
C THR A 119 -19.85 -10.49 0.32
N GLY A 120 -19.10 -11.60 0.21
CA GLY A 120 -19.20 -12.59 -0.86
C GLY A 120 -18.32 -12.32 -2.08
N LEU A 121 -17.39 -11.37 -2.01
CA LEU A 121 -16.40 -11.17 -3.08
C LEU A 121 -15.42 -12.35 -3.14
N ASP A 122 -14.99 -12.69 -4.36
CA ASP A 122 -13.91 -13.64 -4.61
C ASP A 122 -12.59 -13.18 -3.95
N PHE A 123 -11.75 -14.16 -3.58
CA PHE A 123 -10.49 -13.93 -2.87
C PHE A 123 -9.55 -12.96 -3.60
N ILE A 124 -9.35 -13.15 -4.91
CA ILE A 124 -8.45 -12.30 -5.72
C ILE A 124 -9.05 -10.91 -5.89
N SER A 125 -10.34 -10.83 -6.17
CA SER A 125 -11.06 -9.58 -6.34
C SER A 125 -11.10 -8.78 -5.04
N ALA A 126 -11.36 -9.41 -3.89
CA ALA A 126 -11.36 -8.77 -2.59
C ALA A 126 -9.95 -8.26 -2.22
N PHE A 127 -8.91 -9.09 -2.39
CA PHE A 127 -7.53 -8.70 -2.10
C PHE A 127 -7.10 -7.50 -2.96
N SER A 128 -7.29 -7.58 -4.28
CA SER A 128 -6.90 -6.53 -5.20
C SER A 128 -7.71 -5.24 -5.00
N ALA A 129 -9.00 -5.34 -4.64
CA ALA A 129 -9.83 -4.19 -4.31
C ALA A 129 -9.30 -3.43 -3.10
N VAL A 130 -8.87 -4.13 -2.04
CA VAL A 130 -8.27 -3.48 -0.86
C VAL A 130 -6.95 -2.83 -1.23
N VAL A 131 -6.07 -3.53 -1.97
CA VAL A 131 -4.80 -2.95 -2.44
C VAL A 131 -5.05 -1.69 -3.26
N ALA A 132 -5.96 -1.76 -4.24
CA ALA A 132 -6.27 -0.64 -5.12
C ALA A 132 -6.86 0.56 -4.37
N THR A 133 -7.73 0.32 -3.39
CA THR A 133 -8.38 1.40 -2.64
C THR A 133 -7.49 1.98 -1.55
N MET A 134 -6.80 1.18 -0.76
CA MET A 134 -5.87 1.69 0.27
C MET A 134 -4.64 2.39 -0.32
N ASN A 135 -4.20 2.00 -1.53
CA ASN A 135 -3.14 2.71 -2.24
C ASN A 135 -3.68 3.86 -3.11
N ASN A 136 -5.00 4.05 -3.19
CA ASN A 136 -5.65 5.03 -4.07
C ASN A 136 -5.22 4.87 -5.54
N LEU A 137 -5.05 3.63 -5.98
CA LEU A 137 -4.63 3.26 -7.33
C LEU A 137 -5.82 3.28 -8.31
N GLY A 138 -6.93 2.64 -7.93
CA GLY A 138 -8.15 2.50 -8.73
C GLY A 138 -8.36 1.10 -9.31
N PRO A 139 -7.64 0.68 -10.36
CA PRO A 139 -7.84 -0.63 -10.97
C PRO A 139 -7.38 -1.77 -10.05
N GLY A 140 -8.20 -2.82 -9.97
CA GLY A 140 -7.90 -4.07 -9.26
C GLY A 140 -7.65 -5.24 -10.21
N LEU A 141 -7.99 -6.45 -9.76
CA LEU A 141 -7.94 -7.70 -10.54
C LEU A 141 -9.28 -8.43 -10.42
N GLY A 142 -9.56 -9.33 -11.35
CA GLY A 142 -10.80 -10.10 -11.36
C GLY A 142 -12.02 -9.19 -11.60
N ASP A 143 -13.06 -9.34 -10.79
CA ASP A 143 -14.31 -8.60 -10.92
C ASP A 143 -14.19 -7.08 -10.76
N VAL A 144 -13.09 -6.63 -10.17
CA VAL A 144 -12.81 -5.20 -9.93
C VAL A 144 -11.71 -4.63 -10.85
N ALA A 145 -11.36 -5.34 -11.92
CA ALA A 145 -10.32 -4.89 -12.85
C ALA A 145 -10.72 -3.61 -13.59
N ALA A 146 -11.93 -3.55 -14.14
CA ALA A 146 -12.42 -2.43 -14.92
C ALA A 146 -13.33 -1.48 -14.13
N HIS A 147 -14.15 -1.98 -13.24
CA HIS A 147 -15.12 -1.21 -12.47
C HIS A 147 -15.57 -1.97 -11.22
N TYR A 148 -16.13 -1.25 -10.26
CA TYR A 148 -16.62 -1.80 -8.98
C TYR A 148 -18.13 -2.07 -8.97
N ALA A 149 -18.77 -2.23 -10.13
CA ALA A 149 -20.22 -2.43 -10.22
C ALA A 149 -20.66 -3.78 -9.60
N ALA A 150 -19.84 -4.82 -9.71
CA ALA A 150 -20.11 -6.14 -9.15
C ALA A 150 -20.03 -6.19 -7.61
N VAL A 151 -19.41 -5.20 -6.98
CA VAL A 151 -19.26 -5.12 -5.53
C VAL A 151 -20.59 -4.75 -4.90
N SER A 152 -20.97 -5.42 -3.80
CA SER A 152 -22.19 -5.11 -3.02
C SER A 152 -22.15 -3.68 -2.46
N GLU A 153 -23.33 -3.11 -2.15
CA GLU A 153 -23.40 -1.74 -1.60
C GLU A 153 -22.61 -1.62 -0.27
N SER A 154 -22.70 -2.62 0.60
CA SER A 154 -21.88 -2.69 1.82
C SER A 154 -20.40 -2.74 1.53
N GLY A 155 -19.99 -3.54 0.53
CA GLY A 155 -18.60 -3.60 0.07
C GLY A 155 -18.09 -2.27 -0.47
N LYS A 156 -18.90 -1.53 -1.23
CA LYS A 156 -18.56 -0.19 -1.71
C LYS A 156 -18.33 0.80 -0.57
N LEU A 157 -19.16 0.77 0.47
CA LEU A 157 -18.97 1.61 1.66
C LEU A 157 -17.66 1.30 2.38
N ILE A 158 -17.33 0.00 2.53
CA ILE A 158 -16.05 -0.43 3.12
C ILE A 158 -14.87 0.08 2.27
N LEU A 159 -14.95 -0.02 0.95
CA LEU A 159 -13.92 0.48 0.04
C LEU A 159 -13.78 1.99 0.07
N CYS A 160 -14.87 2.74 0.19
CA CYS A 160 -14.83 4.20 0.38
C CYS A 160 -14.07 4.57 1.66
N LEU A 161 -14.30 3.84 2.76
CA LEU A 161 -13.56 4.03 4.00
C LEU A 161 -12.07 3.70 3.80
N ALA A 162 -11.75 2.62 3.07
CA ALA A 162 -10.38 2.25 2.73
C ALA A 162 -9.66 3.34 1.92
N MET A 163 -10.35 3.96 0.95
CA MET A 163 -9.80 5.09 0.17
C MET A 163 -9.48 6.29 1.06
N LEU A 164 -10.37 6.64 1.99
CA LEU A 164 -10.12 7.72 2.95
C LEU A 164 -8.93 7.41 3.85
N MET A 165 -8.82 6.18 4.36
CA MET A 165 -7.67 5.76 5.16
C MET A 165 -6.35 5.83 4.38
N GLY A 166 -6.36 5.42 3.13
CA GLY A 166 -5.18 5.48 2.26
C GLY A 166 -4.75 6.91 1.92
N ARG A 167 -5.71 7.84 1.81
CA ARG A 167 -5.45 9.24 1.41
C ARG A 167 -5.03 10.13 2.57
N LEU A 168 -5.72 10.02 3.70
CA LEU A 168 -5.52 10.88 4.88
C LEU A 168 -4.41 10.36 5.81
N GLU A 169 -3.70 9.34 5.42
CA GLU A 169 -2.86 8.50 6.29
C GLU A 169 -3.69 7.86 7.43
N VAL A 170 -3.51 6.56 7.63
CA VAL A 170 -4.33 5.76 8.56
C VAL A 170 -4.37 6.36 9.97
N PHE A 171 -3.24 6.90 10.46
CA PHE A 171 -3.16 7.48 11.80
C PHE A 171 -4.02 8.74 11.97
N THR A 172 -4.02 9.61 10.99
CA THR A 172 -4.82 10.87 11.06
C THR A 172 -6.31 10.55 11.21
N LEU A 173 -6.79 9.58 10.43
CA LEU A 173 -8.19 9.17 10.50
C LEU A 173 -8.50 8.46 11.82
N LEU A 174 -7.62 7.58 12.31
CA LEU A 174 -7.80 6.91 13.59
C LEU A 174 -7.81 7.89 14.77
N VAL A 175 -6.95 8.91 14.75
CA VAL A 175 -6.95 9.97 15.79
C VAL A 175 -8.29 10.72 15.80
N LEU A 176 -8.84 11.07 14.63
CA LEU A 176 -10.14 11.72 14.52
C LEU A 176 -11.29 10.85 15.09
N LEU A 177 -11.15 9.52 15.02
CA LEU A 177 -12.15 8.59 15.58
C LEU A 177 -12.00 8.38 17.10
N THR A 178 -10.89 8.82 17.71
CA THR A 178 -10.70 8.68 19.15
C THR A 178 -11.46 9.76 19.93
N PRO A 179 -12.23 9.39 20.98
CA PRO A 179 -12.95 10.38 21.82
C PRO A 179 -12.02 11.39 22.49
N ALA A 180 -10.75 11.04 22.68
CA ALA A 180 -9.75 11.91 23.29
C ALA A 180 -9.45 13.16 22.45
N PHE A 181 -9.56 13.07 21.11
CA PHE A 181 -9.39 14.21 20.20
C PHE A 181 -10.47 15.30 20.38
N TRP A 182 -11.69 14.89 20.74
CA TRP A 182 -12.85 15.76 20.86
C TRP A 182 -13.08 16.28 22.31
N ARG A 183 -12.26 15.82 23.26
CA ARG A 183 -12.30 16.27 24.65
C ARG A 183 -11.27 17.37 24.88
N HIS A 184 -11.59 18.56 24.41
CA HIS A 184 -10.94 19.81 24.82
C HIS A 184 -11.97 20.74 25.41
#